data_7d5d4142212df1d94c918bbd93be9dfb
#
_entry.id   7d5d4142212df1d94c918bbd93be9dfb
#
_cell.length_a   1.000
_cell.length_b   1.000
_cell.length_c   1.000
_cell.angle_alpha   90.00
_cell.angle_beta   90.00
_cell.angle_gamma   90.00
#
_symmetry.space_group_name_H-M   'P 1'
#
loop_
_entity.id
_entity.type
_entity.pdbx_description
1 polymer ?
#
loop_
_entity_poly.entity_id
_entity_poly.type
_entity_poly.pdbx_seq_one_letter_code
_entity_poly.pdbx_strand_id
1 'polypeptide(L)'
;LKKKRQLLNVYNFYKRNLISVVISAKKQKELGISPTAPLKQRAAALKGLRLGMTRPGSLTHKQLKHLTRVGGLTEKDVRIIAIGGPPSLLAALKRDQIDGFAISPPADRIAIARGLAVMWVDNAAGADPSIDPFMMESIVTTKKFADANPDVVKAMIRATRKAVLEISQKSAKEVFAVIKGEFKKVKAPIGELAIKAVKPALNLKGNVTKKMAENTMLLDGRKDVTADQLFGTYTGKYQ
;
A
#
# COMPACT_ATOMS: atom_id res chain seq x y z
N LEU A 1 -12.85 -18.57 -0.71
CA LEU A 1 -12.41 -19.75 0.10
C LEU A 1 -13.45 -20.89 0.15
N LYS A 2 -14.66 -20.72 -0.43
CA LYS A 2 -15.71 -21.76 -0.44
C LYS A 2 -15.47 -22.95 -1.40
N LYS A 3 -14.41 -22.94 -2.21
CA LYS A 3 -13.99 -24.10 -3.00
C LYS A 3 -12.60 -24.52 -2.50
N LYS A 4 -12.52 -25.65 -1.86
CA LYS A 4 -11.39 -26.53 -1.43
C LYS A 4 -10.00 -26.40 -2.11
N ARG A 5 -9.60 -25.21 -2.59
CA ARG A 5 -8.25 -24.98 -3.12
C ARG A 5 -7.39 -24.41 -2.00
N GLN A 6 -6.46 -25.21 -1.51
CA GLN A 6 -5.46 -24.75 -0.57
C GLN A 6 -4.48 -23.83 -1.29
N LEU A 7 -4.53 -22.53 -0.96
CA LEU A 7 -3.62 -21.52 -1.49
C LEU A 7 -2.36 -21.44 -0.63
N LEU A 8 -1.23 -21.24 -1.28
CA LEU A 8 0.06 -21.00 -0.64
C LEU A 8 0.59 -19.64 -1.08
N ASN A 9 0.94 -18.81 -0.11
CA ASN A 9 1.76 -17.63 -0.32
C ASN A 9 3.22 -18.06 -0.26
N VAL A 10 3.96 -17.88 -1.34
CA VAL A 10 5.34 -18.35 -1.48
C VAL A 10 6.37 -17.22 -1.47
N TYR A 11 5.94 -15.97 -1.67
CA TYR A 11 6.78 -14.78 -1.60
C TYR A 11 5.93 -13.55 -1.33
N ASN A 12 6.36 -12.67 -0.42
CA ASN A 12 5.71 -11.40 -0.13
C ASN A 12 6.62 -10.23 -0.54
N PHE A 13 6.14 -9.36 -1.45
CA PHE A 13 6.98 -8.30 -2.05
C PHE A 13 7.30 -7.16 -1.11
N TYR A 14 6.36 -6.80 -0.24
CA TYR A 14 6.50 -5.61 0.61
C TYR A 14 6.25 -5.96 2.08
N LYS A 15 7.11 -5.43 2.95
CA LYS A 15 6.99 -5.54 4.41
C LYS A 15 6.17 -4.41 5.04
N ARG A 16 5.65 -3.47 4.21
CA ARG A 16 4.85 -2.32 4.61
C ARG A 16 3.66 -2.12 3.70
N ASN A 17 2.62 -1.48 4.23
CA ASN A 17 1.48 -1.03 3.43
C ASN A 17 1.93 0.11 2.50
N LEU A 18 1.63 0.02 1.22
CA LEU A 18 1.95 1.08 0.25
C LEU A 18 0.85 2.15 0.13
N ILE A 19 -0.30 1.95 0.78
CA ILE A 19 -1.39 2.93 0.71
C ILE A 19 -1.06 4.12 1.60
N SER A 20 -0.60 5.19 0.99
CA SER A 20 -0.38 6.48 1.64
C SER A 20 -1.65 7.33 1.65
N VAL A 21 -1.70 8.33 2.53
CA VAL A 21 -2.76 9.34 2.54
C VAL A 21 -2.16 10.71 2.29
N VAL A 22 -2.76 11.45 1.38
CA VAL A 22 -2.42 12.85 1.10
C VAL A 22 -3.61 13.74 1.37
N ILE A 23 -3.35 14.96 1.85
CA ILE A 23 -4.35 16.02 2.05
C ILE A 23 -4.00 17.19 1.13
N SER A 24 -4.99 17.88 0.56
CA SER A 24 -4.75 19.03 -0.30
C SER A 24 -3.92 20.09 0.45
N ALA A 25 -3.00 20.75 -0.26
CA ALA A 25 -2.15 21.78 0.33
C ALA A 25 -2.98 22.94 0.92
N LYS A 26 -4.13 23.26 0.28
CA LYS A 26 -5.10 24.23 0.78
C LYS A 26 -5.69 23.78 2.12
N LYS A 27 -6.23 22.57 2.16
CA LYS A 27 -6.87 22.02 3.37
C LYS A 27 -5.89 21.87 4.52
N GLN A 28 -4.65 21.48 4.26
CA GLN A 28 -3.61 21.39 5.27
C GLN A 28 -3.34 22.75 5.93
N LYS A 29 -3.30 23.83 5.15
CA LYS A 29 -3.16 25.20 5.69
C LYS A 29 -4.36 25.61 6.56
N GLU A 30 -5.59 25.28 6.11
CA GLU A 30 -6.81 25.56 6.89
C GLU A 30 -6.84 24.80 8.22
N LEU A 31 -6.34 23.56 8.26
CA LEU A 31 -6.25 22.76 9.47
C LEU A 31 -5.18 23.27 10.46
N GLY A 32 -4.17 24.00 10.01
CA GLY A 32 -3.09 24.52 10.84
C GLY A 32 -2.21 23.41 11.47
N ILE A 33 -2.31 22.14 10.99
CA ILE A 33 -1.59 21.01 11.56
C ILE A 33 -0.42 20.63 10.66
N SER A 34 0.77 20.46 11.27
CA SER A 34 1.96 20.02 10.55
C SER A 34 1.78 18.60 9.99
N PRO A 35 2.21 18.32 8.75
CA PRO A 35 2.29 16.97 8.21
C PRO A 35 3.22 16.03 9.00
N THR A 36 4.08 16.59 9.87
CA THR A 36 4.99 15.85 10.76
C THR A 36 4.47 15.73 12.20
N ALA A 37 3.27 16.27 12.51
CA ALA A 37 2.65 16.12 13.82
C ALA A 37 2.41 14.63 14.16
N PRO A 38 2.23 14.25 15.43
CA PRO A 38 1.92 12.90 15.83
C PRO A 38 0.77 12.29 15.03
N LEU A 39 0.87 11.00 14.67
CA LEU A 39 -0.11 10.32 13.81
C LEU A 39 -1.55 10.48 14.34
N LYS A 40 -1.76 10.31 15.64
CA LYS A 40 -3.08 10.45 16.29
C LYS A 40 -3.67 11.85 16.06
N GLN A 41 -2.87 12.89 16.16
CA GLN A 41 -3.32 14.28 15.91
C GLN A 41 -3.68 14.48 14.43
N ARG A 42 -2.84 14.01 13.50
CA ARG A 42 -3.13 14.07 12.08
C ARG A 42 -4.38 13.26 11.71
N ALA A 43 -4.57 12.11 12.34
CA ALA A 43 -5.74 11.26 12.14
C ALA A 43 -7.02 11.92 12.69
N ALA A 44 -6.97 12.54 13.87
CA ALA A 44 -8.11 13.30 14.44
C ALA A 44 -8.51 14.49 13.56
N ALA A 45 -7.56 15.11 12.88
CA ALA A 45 -7.80 16.22 11.96
C ALA A 45 -8.55 15.83 10.68
N LEU A 46 -8.80 14.55 10.45
CA LEU A 46 -9.63 14.08 9.32
C LEU A 46 -11.13 14.36 9.53
N LYS A 47 -11.54 14.82 10.72
CA LYS A 47 -12.96 15.12 11.03
C LYS A 47 -13.55 16.13 10.03
N GLY A 48 -14.69 15.79 9.45
CA GLY A 48 -15.40 16.62 8.47
C GLY A 48 -14.84 16.58 7.06
N LEU A 49 -13.67 15.96 6.83
CA LEU A 49 -13.03 15.95 5.53
C LEU A 49 -13.71 14.98 4.54
N ARG A 50 -13.65 15.35 3.26
CA ARG A 50 -14.04 14.54 2.11
C ARG A 50 -12.80 13.78 1.60
N LEU A 51 -12.74 12.49 1.84
CA LEU A 51 -11.58 11.67 1.50
C LEU A 51 -11.89 10.69 0.37
N GLY A 52 -11.14 10.78 -0.72
CA GLY A 52 -11.27 9.93 -1.89
C GLY A 52 -10.66 8.54 -1.68
N MET A 53 -11.35 7.52 -2.14
CA MET A 53 -10.86 6.14 -2.25
C MET A 53 -11.12 5.59 -3.65
N THR A 54 -10.53 4.42 -3.98
CA THR A 54 -10.77 3.77 -5.27
C THR A 54 -12.17 3.17 -5.37
N ARG A 55 -12.54 2.32 -4.41
CA ARG A 55 -13.86 1.67 -4.35
C ARG A 55 -14.15 1.14 -2.94
N PRO A 56 -15.43 0.92 -2.58
CA PRO A 56 -15.81 0.28 -1.34
C PRO A 56 -15.12 -1.09 -1.16
N GLY A 57 -14.65 -1.37 0.07
CA GLY A 57 -13.96 -2.61 0.41
C GLY A 57 -12.51 -2.73 -0.08
N SER A 58 -12.00 -1.77 -0.88
CA SER A 58 -10.59 -1.75 -1.30
C SER A 58 -9.64 -1.44 -0.14
N LEU A 59 -8.35 -1.69 -0.35
CA LEU A 59 -7.33 -1.37 0.65
C LEU A 59 -7.27 0.14 0.94
N THR A 60 -7.54 1.01 -0.06
CA THR A 60 -7.64 2.46 0.13
C THR A 60 -8.81 2.84 1.06
N HIS A 61 -9.96 2.16 0.93
CA HIS A 61 -11.09 2.33 1.85
C HIS A 61 -10.73 1.89 3.28
N LYS A 62 -10.13 0.71 3.43
CA LYS A 62 -9.71 0.16 4.71
C LYS A 62 -8.70 1.05 5.42
N GLN A 63 -7.75 1.63 4.66
CA GLN A 63 -6.76 2.58 5.17
C GLN A 63 -7.42 3.83 5.75
N LEU A 64 -8.39 4.41 5.06
CA LEU A 64 -9.10 5.60 5.57
C LEU A 64 -9.92 5.27 6.82
N LYS A 65 -10.64 4.14 6.84
CA LYS A 65 -11.36 3.66 8.04
C LYS A 65 -10.43 3.40 9.22
N HIS A 66 -9.27 2.84 8.97
CA HIS A 66 -8.25 2.62 10.00
C HIS A 66 -7.79 3.95 10.60
N LEU A 67 -7.41 4.92 9.78
CA LEU A 67 -7.00 6.24 10.28
C LEU A 67 -8.12 6.97 11.01
N THR A 68 -9.38 6.84 10.56
CA THR A 68 -10.54 7.36 11.28
C THR A 68 -10.55 6.82 12.73
N ARG A 69 -10.35 5.51 12.92
CA ARG A 69 -10.27 4.90 14.26
C ARG A 69 -9.05 5.36 15.06
N VAL A 70 -7.86 5.47 14.42
CA VAL A 70 -6.63 5.98 15.06
C VAL A 70 -6.84 7.40 15.60
N GLY A 71 -7.62 8.22 14.88
CA GLY A 71 -7.98 9.57 15.29
C GLY A 71 -9.06 9.64 16.38
N GLY A 72 -9.59 8.51 16.84
CA GLY A 72 -10.72 8.48 17.78
C GLY A 72 -12.05 8.92 17.15
N LEU A 73 -12.15 8.86 15.82
CA LEU A 73 -13.32 9.23 15.05
C LEU A 73 -14.16 8.01 14.66
N THR A 74 -15.41 8.26 14.31
CA THR A 74 -16.34 7.27 13.73
C THR A 74 -16.45 7.46 12.22
N GLU A 75 -17.04 6.49 11.51
CA GLU A 75 -17.30 6.62 10.07
C GLU A 75 -18.26 7.76 9.71
N LYS A 76 -19.03 8.26 10.68
CA LYS A 76 -19.92 9.42 10.50
C LYS A 76 -19.16 10.76 10.53
N ASP A 77 -17.98 10.78 11.14
CA ASP A 77 -17.17 11.98 11.29
C ASP A 77 -16.35 12.29 10.02
N VAL A 78 -16.23 11.37 9.07
CA VAL A 78 -15.40 11.50 7.86
C VAL A 78 -16.21 11.09 6.63
N ARG A 79 -16.17 11.88 5.57
CA ARG A 79 -16.87 11.57 4.32
C ARG A 79 -15.94 10.80 3.38
N ILE A 80 -15.99 9.48 3.40
CA ILE A 80 -15.21 8.62 2.51
C ILE A 80 -15.97 8.40 1.20
N ILE A 81 -15.38 8.83 0.06
CA ILE A 81 -16.07 8.92 -1.23
C ILE A 81 -15.35 8.02 -2.26
N ALA A 82 -16.11 7.17 -2.94
CA ALA A 82 -15.61 6.35 -4.04
C ALA A 82 -15.42 7.23 -5.30
N ILE A 83 -14.16 7.47 -5.69
CA ILE A 83 -13.80 8.34 -6.82
C ILE A 83 -13.31 7.51 -8.01
N GLY A 84 -12.71 6.35 -7.75
CA GLY A 84 -12.11 5.51 -8.78
C GLY A 84 -10.58 5.53 -8.75
N GLY A 85 -9.97 5.31 -9.93
CA GLY A 85 -8.52 5.14 -10.05
C GLY A 85 -7.70 6.42 -9.88
N PRO A 86 -6.35 6.29 -9.95
CA PRO A 86 -5.42 7.40 -9.73
C PRO A 86 -5.70 8.67 -10.54
N PRO A 87 -6.03 8.62 -11.85
CA PRO A 87 -6.34 9.84 -12.60
C PRO A 87 -7.56 10.58 -12.07
N SER A 88 -8.61 9.83 -11.67
CA SER A 88 -9.85 10.41 -11.13
C SER A 88 -9.63 11.05 -9.77
N LEU A 89 -8.84 10.42 -8.88
CA LEU A 89 -8.46 10.97 -7.58
C LEU A 89 -7.69 12.28 -7.72
N LEU A 90 -6.70 12.32 -8.63
CA LEU A 90 -5.93 13.54 -8.91
C LEU A 90 -6.82 14.66 -9.46
N ALA A 91 -7.75 14.34 -10.37
CA ALA A 91 -8.67 15.30 -10.94
C ALA A 91 -9.67 15.84 -9.89
N ALA A 92 -10.21 14.97 -9.04
CA ALA A 92 -11.14 15.35 -7.98
C ALA A 92 -10.47 16.26 -6.94
N LEU A 93 -9.20 15.95 -6.55
CA LEU A 93 -8.43 16.81 -5.65
C LEU A 93 -8.18 18.20 -6.26
N LYS A 94 -7.74 18.24 -7.54
CA LYS A 94 -7.50 19.51 -8.26
C LYS A 94 -8.75 20.39 -8.37
N ARG A 95 -9.94 19.78 -8.42
CA ARG A 95 -11.24 20.47 -8.53
C ARG A 95 -11.90 20.74 -7.16
N ASP A 96 -11.19 20.59 -6.05
CA ASP A 96 -11.72 20.74 -4.69
C ASP A 96 -12.97 19.86 -4.40
N GLN A 97 -13.16 18.76 -5.13
CA GLN A 97 -14.25 17.82 -4.90
C GLN A 97 -13.99 16.92 -3.68
N ILE A 98 -12.71 16.70 -3.37
CA ILE A 98 -12.22 15.99 -2.19
C ILE A 98 -11.10 16.79 -1.51
N ASP A 99 -10.95 16.61 -0.21
CA ASP A 99 -9.94 17.29 0.61
C ASP A 99 -8.64 16.49 0.71
N GLY A 100 -8.68 15.21 0.36
CA GLY A 100 -7.55 14.30 0.34
C GLY A 100 -7.93 12.96 -0.24
N PHE A 101 -6.98 12.04 -0.35
CA PHE A 101 -7.25 10.68 -0.80
C PHE A 101 -6.21 9.67 -0.30
N ALA A 102 -6.60 8.39 -0.30
CA ALA A 102 -5.72 7.26 -0.05
C ALA A 102 -5.38 6.55 -1.37
N ILE A 103 -4.08 6.30 -1.63
CA ILE A 103 -3.62 5.58 -2.82
C ILE A 103 -2.19 5.06 -2.64
N SER A 104 -1.80 4.08 -3.43
CA SER A 104 -0.40 3.67 -3.58
C SER A 104 0.36 4.58 -4.55
N PRO A 105 1.70 4.68 -4.45
CA PRO A 105 2.51 5.38 -5.45
C PRO A 105 2.23 4.89 -6.88
N PRO A 106 2.38 5.78 -7.90
CA PRO A 106 2.96 7.12 -7.83
C PRO A 106 1.98 8.27 -7.65
N ALA A 107 0.65 8.04 -7.57
CA ALA A 107 -0.33 9.12 -7.66
C ALA A 107 -0.27 10.11 -6.48
N ASP A 108 0.01 9.62 -5.26
CA ASP A 108 0.28 10.44 -4.08
C ASP A 108 1.47 11.38 -4.31
N ARG A 109 2.56 10.85 -4.84
CA ARG A 109 3.79 11.61 -5.16
C ARG A 109 3.58 12.60 -6.30
N ILE A 110 2.75 12.26 -7.29
CA ILE A 110 2.38 13.18 -8.38
C ILE A 110 1.58 14.36 -7.83
N ALA A 111 0.64 14.13 -6.93
CA ALA A 111 -0.12 15.21 -6.30
C ALA A 111 0.81 16.18 -5.55
N ILE A 112 1.78 15.65 -4.80
CA ILE A 112 2.76 16.44 -4.06
C ILE A 112 3.69 17.21 -5.02
N ALA A 113 4.26 16.56 -6.03
CA ALA A 113 5.15 17.17 -7.00
C ALA A 113 4.48 18.31 -7.80
N ARG A 114 3.15 18.27 -7.92
CA ARG A 114 2.34 19.33 -8.54
C ARG A 114 1.89 20.42 -7.56
N GLY A 115 2.30 20.38 -6.30
CA GLY A 115 1.88 21.32 -5.27
C GLY A 115 0.39 21.23 -4.88
N LEU A 116 -0.31 20.15 -5.30
CA LEU A 116 -1.73 19.97 -5.01
C LEU A 116 -1.98 19.43 -3.60
N ALA A 117 -1.01 18.70 -3.04
CA ALA A 117 -1.17 18.00 -1.76
C ALA A 117 0.13 17.99 -0.95
N VAL A 118 -0.03 17.66 0.33
CA VAL A 118 1.06 17.28 1.23
C VAL A 118 0.91 15.81 1.62
N MET A 119 2.04 15.15 1.94
CA MET A 119 2.00 13.80 2.49
C MET A 119 1.45 13.85 3.92
N TRP A 120 0.32 13.18 4.12
CA TRP A 120 -0.31 13.12 5.45
C TRP A 120 0.07 11.87 6.22
N VAL A 121 0.09 10.71 5.57
CA VAL A 121 0.60 9.45 6.14
C VAL A 121 1.34 8.68 5.06
N ASP A 122 2.64 8.50 5.23
CA ASP A 122 3.50 7.71 4.32
C ASP A 122 3.74 6.30 4.90
N ASN A 123 2.83 5.39 4.63
CA ASN A 123 2.96 4.02 5.13
C ASN A 123 4.11 3.25 4.50
N ALA A 124 4.50 3.58 3.26
CA ALA A 124 5.69 2.98 2.64
C ALA A 124 6.97 3.33 3.41
N ALA A 125 7.01 4.51 4.05
CA ALA A 125 8.08 4.93 4.95
C ALA A 125 7.88 4.46 6.41
N GLY A 126 6.74 3.82 6.77
CA GLY A 126 6.46 3.34 8.12
C GLY A 126 5.81 4.38 9.03
N ALA A 127 5.06 5.34 8.47
CA ALA A 127 4.46 6.43 9.24
C ALA A 127 3.33 5.99 10.18
N ASP A 128 2.81 4.78 10.02
CA ASP A 128 1.82 4.18 10.93
C ASP A 128 2.37 2.91 11.58
N PRO A 129 2.95 3.00 12.77
CA PRO A 129 3.55 1.86 13.46
C PRO A 129 2.51 0.82 13.92
N SER A 130 1.23 1.17 13.99
CA SER A 130 0.18 0.22 14.41
C SER A 130 -0.09 -0.87 13.38
N ILE A 131 0.28 -0.64 12.11
CA ILE A 131 0.17 -1.58 11.00
C ILE A 131 1.53 -1.88 10.33
N ASP A 132 2.65 -1.57 10.95
CA ASP A 132 4.01 -1.90 10.48
C ASP A 132 4.60 -2.99 11.40
N PRO A 133 5.08 -4.14 10.87
CA PRO A 133 5.12 -4.54 9.47
C PRO A 133 3.76 -5.02 8.91
N PHE A 134 3.64 -5.05 7.57
CA PHE A 134 2.40 -5.39 6.88
C PHE A 134 2.64 -6.41 5.76
N MET A 135 1.68 -7.33 5.53
CA MET A 135 1.71 -8.24 4.40
C MET A 135 0.99 -7.59 3.21
N MET A 136 1.75 -7.24 2.17
CA MET A 136 1.18 -6.63 0.98
C MET A 136 1.79 -7.22 -0.27
N GLU A 137 0.93 -7.53 -1.23
CA GLU A 137 1.26 -8.13 -2.53
C GLU A 137 2.16 -9.36 -2.44
N SER A 138 1.65 -10.48 -2.88
CA SER A 138 2.32 -11.76 -2.73
C SER A 138 2.22 -12.60 -4.01
N ILE A 139 3.21 -13.45 -4.22
CA ILE A 139 3.07 -14.57 -5.15
C ILE A 139 2.28 -15.66 -4.45
N VAL A 140 1.14 -16.00 -5.05
CA VAL A 140 0.24 -17.03 -4.53
C VAL A 140 0.06 -18.13 -5.57
N THR A 141 0.13 -19.36 -5.14
CA THR A 141 -0.15 -20.55 -5.96
C THR A 141 -1.06 -21.53 -5.23
N THR A 142 -1.50 -22.61 -5.89
CA THR A 142 -2.19 -23.69 -5.19
C THR A 142 -1.20 -24.70 -4.64
N LYS A 143 -1.53 -25.34 -3.50
CA LYS A 143 -0.70 -26.43 -2.97
C LYS A 143 -0.48 -27.53 -4.01
N LYS A 144 -1.55 -27.90 -4.74
CA LYS A 144 -1.47 -28.92 -5.82
C LYS A 144 -0.42 -28.55 -6.88
N PHE A 145 -0.40 -27.29 -7.34
CA PHE A 145 0.59 -26.85 -8.33
C PHE A 145 2.01 -26.86 -7.76
N ALA A 146 2.18 -26.35 -6.55
CA ALA A 146 3.48 -26.25 -5.91
C ALA A 146 4.10 -27.63 -5.63
N ASP A 147 3.29 -28.60 -5.21
CA ASP A 147 3.75 -29.98 -4.96
C ASP A 147 4.11 -30.71 -6.27
N ALA A 148 3.35 -30.45 -7.35
CA ALA A 148 3.62 -31.04 -8.65
C ALA A 148 4.79 -30.37 -9.41
N ASN A 149 5.10 -29.10 -9.11
CA ASN A 149 6.08 -28.28 -9.84
C ASN A 149 7.02 -27.53 -8.89
N PRO A 150 7.71 -28.18 -7.93
CA PRO A 150 8.49 -27.50 -6.93
C PRO A 150 9.64 -26.67 -7.51
N ASP A 151 10.25 -27.13 -8.60
CA ASP A 151 11.38 -26.43 -9.21
C ASP A 151 10.96 -25.17 -9.95
N VAL A 152 9.74 -25.16 -10.54
CA VAL A 152 9.15 -23.95 -11.13
C VAL A 152 8.90 -22.90 -10.04
N VAL A 153 8.34 -23.30 -8.89
CA VAL A 153 8.10 -22.38 -7.77
C VAL A 153 9.41 -21.82 -7.24
N LYS A 154 10.43 -22.66 -7.04
CA LYS A 154 11.77 -22.23 -6.61
C LYS A 154 12.40 -21.28 -7.62
N ALA A 155 12.30 -21.56 -8.92
CA ALA A 155 12.84 -20.71 -9.97
C ALA A 155 12.16 -19.32 -9.98
N MET A 156 10.83 -19.27 -9.83
CA MET A 156 10.07 -18.02 -9.72
C MET A 156 10.52 -17.21 -8.48
N ILE A 157 10.68 -17.86 -7.34
CA ILE A 157 11.12 -17.18 -6.10
C ILE A 157 12.54 -16.64 -6.27
N ARG A 158 13.47 -17.41 -6.84
CA ARG A 158 14.85 -16.96 -7.10
C ARG A 158 14.88 -15.73 -8.03
N ALA A 159 14.13 -15.78 -9.12
CA ALA A 159 14.03 -14.67 -10.07
C ALA A 159 13.45 -13.41 -9.39
N THR A 160 12.37 -13.59 -8.62
CA THR A 160 11.73 -12.50 -7.87
C THR A 160 12.67 -11.89 -6.84
N ARG A 161 13.36 -12.72 -6.05
CA ARG A 161 14.33 -12.25 -5.04
C ARG A 161 15.46 -11.46 -5.70
N LYS A 162 16.00 -11.95 -6.82
CA LYS A 162 17.02 -11.24 -7.59
C LYS A 162 16.52 -9.86 -8.05
N ALA A 163 15.31 -9.78 -8.60
CA ALA A 163 14.71 -8.53 -9.03
C ALA A 163 14.49 -7.54 -7.86
N VAL A 164 13.99 -8.03 -6.72
CA VAL A 164 13.78 -7.20 -5.52
C VAL A 164 15.11 -6.66 -4.98
N LEU A 165 16.17 -7.49 -4.96
CA LEU A 165 17.51 -7.07 -4.57
C LEU A 165 18.07 -6.01 -5.53
N GLU A 166 17.97 -6.22 -6.83
CA GLU A 166 18.38 -5.24 -7.86
C GLU A 166 17.67 -3.89 -7.66
N ILE A 167 16.35 -3.92 -7.47
CA ILE A 167 15.57 -2.70 -7.20
C ILE A 167 16.05 -2.02 -5.92
N SER A 168 16.40 -2.76 -4.89
CA SER A 168 16.85 -2.20 -3.60
C SER A 168 18.20 -1.50 -3.70
N GLN A 169 19.12 -2.02 -4.52
CA GLN A 169 20.52 -1.59 -4.61
C GLN A 169 20.73 -0.50 -5.63
N LYS A 170 20.08 -0.59 -6.80
CA LYS A 170 20.23 0.37 -7.89
C LYS A 170 19.47 1.67 -7.65
N SER A 171 19.90 2.76 -8.29
CA SER A 171 19.14 4.01 -8.30
C SER A 171 17.78 3.82 -9.01
N ALA A 172 16.80 4.67 -8.70
CA ALA A 172 15.49 4.60 -9.36
C ALA A 172 15.60 4.84 -10.89
N LYS A 173 16.56 5.65 -11.32
CA LYS A 173 16.85 5.91 -12.74
C LYS A 173 17.35 4.64 -13.45
N GLU A 174 18.30 3.92 -12.85
CA GLU A 174 18.82 2.66 -13.39
C GLU A 174 17.73 1.58 -13.44
N VAL A 175 16.94 1.44 -12.37
CA VAL A 175 15.81 0.49 -12.35
C VAL A 175 14.81 0.83 -13.44
N PHE A 176 14.41 2.11 -13.57
CA PHE A 176 13.42 2.48 -14.58
C PHE A 176 13.96 2.30 -16.00
N ALA A 177 15.24 2.53 -16.25
CA ALA A 177 15.87 2.30 -17.55
C ALA A 177 15.74 0.85 -18.03
N VAL A 178 15.80 -0.12 -17.10
CA VAL A 178 15.61 -1.55 -17.40
C VAL A 178 14.17 -1.88 -17.78
N ILE A 179 13.19 -1.31 -17.05
CA ILE A 179 11.78 -1.70 -17.21
C ILE A 179 10.98 -0.79 -18.15
N LYS A 180 11.55 0.34 -18.62
CA LYS A 180 10.83 1.34 -19.42
C LYS A 180 10.16 0.78 -20.69
N GLY A 181 10.71 -0.30 -21.25
CA GLY A 181 10.16 -0.98 -22.43
C GLY A 181 8.75 -1.51 -22.18
N GLU A 182 8.47 -2.01 -20.98
CA GLU A 182 7.17 -2.51 -20.55
C GLU A 182 6.21 -1.37 -20.15
N PHE A 183 6.76 -0.20 -19.80
CA PHE A 183 6.01 0.97 -19.32
C PHE A 183 6.09 2.15 -20.28
N LYS A 184 5.92 1.90 -21.58
CA LYS A 184 6.08 2.89 -22.68
C LYS A 184 5.29 4.20 -22.47
N LYS A 185 4.14 4.14 -21.80
CA LYS A 185 3.28 5.31 -21.53
C LYS A 185 3.66 6.07 -20.25
N VAL A 186 4.59 5.54 -19.45
CA VAL A 186 5.03 6.17 -18.19
C VAL A 186 6.25 7.02 -18.46
N LYS A 187 6.16 8.33 -18.19
CA LYS A 187 7.29 9.24 -18.30
C LYS A 187 8.35 8.91 -17.24
N ALA A 188 9.63 8.99 -17.59
CA ALA A 188 10.75 8.62 -16.70
C ALA A 188 10.67 9.26 -15.29
N PRO A 189 10.41 10.57 -15.13
CA PRO A 189 10.29 11.16 -13.79
C PRO A 189 9.21 10.51 -12.92
N ILE A 190 8.10 10.07 -13.53
CA ILE A 190 7.00 9.40 -12.81
C ILE A 190 7.40 7.98 -12.40
N GLY A 191 8.04 7.23 -13.31
CA GLY A 191 8.55 5.89 -13.03
C GLY A 191 9.60 5.90 -11.92
N GLU A 192 10.57 6.80 -12.00
CA GLU A 192 11.58 6.96 -10.96
C GLU A 192 10.99 7.35 -9.60
N LEU A 193 10.00 8.23 -9.61
CA LEU A 193 9.29 8.65 -8.40
C LEU A 193 8.55 7.47 -7.75
N ALA A 194 7.89 6.62 -8.55
CA ALA A 194 7.24 5.42 -8.08
C ALA A 194 8.23 4.44 -7.43
N ILE A 195 9.37 4.20 -8.10
CA ILE A 195 10.43 3.30 -7.60
C ILE A 195 10.98 3.83 -6.27
N LYS A 196 11.33 5.12 -6.18
CA LYS A 196 11.81 5.75 -4.95
C LYS A 196 10.82 5.56 -3.79
N ALA A 197 9.53 5.73 -4.06
CA ALA A 197 8.49 5.66 -3.04
C ALA A 197 8.30 4.25 -2.46
N VAL A 198 8.48 3.18 -3.26
CA VAL A 198 8.25 1.81 -2.80
C VAL A 198 9.50 1.14 -2.21
N LYS A 199 10.72 1.63 -2.52
CA LYS A 199 11.98 1.02 -2.04
C LYS A 199 12.03 0.80 -0.52
N PRO A 200 11.62 1.72 0.37
CA PRO A 200 11.65 1.51 1.82
C PRO A 200 10.76 0.35 2.30
N ALA A 201 9.75 0.01 1.52
CA ALA A 201 8.78 -1.04 1.85
C ALA A 201 9.18 -2.42 1.31
N LEU A 202 10.21 -2.55 0.49
CA LEU A 202 10.61 -3.83 -0.10
C LEU A 202 10.93 -4.90 0.96
N ASN A 203 10.43 -6.09 0.75
CA ASN A 203 10.72 -7.27 1.56
C ASN A 203 11.80 -8.13 0.89
N LEU A 204 13.06 -7.87 1.22
CA LEU A 204 14.21 -8.54 0.60
C LEU A 204 14.25 -10.05 0.87
N LYS A 205 13.65 -10.50 1.99
CA LYS A 205 13.57 -11.91 2.36
C LYS A 205 12.37 -12.63 1.71
N GLY A 206 11.33 -11.88 1.31
CA GLY A 206 10.11 -12.44 0.76
C GLY A 206 9.25 -13.22 1.75
N ASN A 207 9.62 -13.22 3.04
CA ASN A 207 8.92 -13.95 4.09
C ASN A 207 7.67 -13.22 4.58
N VAL A 208 6.78 -13.96 5.24
CA VAL A 208 5.68 -13.44 6.03
C VAL A 208 5.93 -13.77 7.49
N THR A 209 5.71 -12.82 8.39
CA THR A 209 5.73 -13.04 9.83
C THR A 209 4.30 -13.06 10.39
N LYS A 210 4.12 -13.67 11.57
CA LYS A 210 2.82 -13.65 12.26
C LYS A 210 2.35 -12.19 12.49
N LYS A 211 3.27 -11.31 12.89
CA LYS A 211 2.97 -9.88 13.08
C LYS A 211 2.48 -9.18 11.82
N MET A 212 3.04 -9.51 10.65
CA MET A 212 2.53 -8.99 9.37
C MET A 212 1.09 -9.43 9.12
N ALA A 213 0.76 -10.70 9.39
CA ALA A 213 -0.60 -11.21 9.24
C ALA A 213 -1.57 -10.53 10.22
N GLU A 214 -1.19 -10.37 11.49
CA GLU A 214 -1.97 -9.66 12.51
C GLU A 214 -2.29 -8.22 12.08
N ASN A 215 -1.28 -7.46 11.66
CA ASN A 215 -1.44 -6.08 11.23
C ASN A 215 -2.30 -5.98 9.94
N THR A 216 -2.17 -6.96 9.05
CA THR A 216 -3.02 -7.05 7.84
C THR A 216 -4.48 -7.28 8.22
N MET A 217 -4.76 -8.17 9.18
CA MET A 217 -6.11 -8.42 9.65
C MET A 217 -6.69 -7.24 10.45
N LEU A 218 -5.84 -6.53 11.22
CA LEU A 218 -6.23 -5.30 11.92
C LEU A 218 -6.74 -4.23 10.94
N LEU A 219 -6.01 -4.02 9.83
CA LEU A 219 -6.43 -3.09 8.78
C LEU A 219 -7.66 -3.59 8.03
N ASP A 220 -7.71 -4.88 7.70
CA ASP A 220 -8.82 -5.48 6.95
C ASP A 220 -10.15 -5.41 7.70
N GLY A 221 -10.11 -5.63 9.01
CA GLY A 221 -11.29 -5.59 9.88
C GLY A 221 -12.29 -6.71 9.65
N ARG A 222 -11.97 -7.73 8.84
CA ARG A 222 -12.79 -8.94 8.67
C ARG A 222 -12.73 -9.82 9.91
N LYS A 223 -13.85 -10.52 10.18
CA LYS A 223 -13.96 -11.46 11.30
C LYS A 223 -14.03 -12.93 10.87
N ASP A 224 -14.18 -13.18 9.57
CA ASP A 224 -14.31 -14.52 8.98
C ASP A 224 -12.97 -15.21 8.67
N VAL A 225 -11.86 -14.49 8.83
CA VAL A 225 -10.49 -15.01 8.67
C VAL A 225 -9.65 -14.51 9.84
N THR A 226 -8.89 -15.40 10.47
CA THR A 226 -7.96 -15.03 11.55
C THR A 226 -6.56 -14.73 11.02
N ALA A 227 -5.74 -14.04 11.82
CA ALA A 227 -4.33 -13.81 11.50
C ALA A 227 -3.56 -15.13 11.36
N ASP A 228 -3.86 -16.14 12.18
CA ASP A 228 -3.22 -17.46 12.11
C ASP A 228 -3.60 -18.20 10.82
N GLN A 229 -4.87 -18.10 10.37
CA GLN A 229 -5.28 -18.65 9.09
C GLN A 229 -4.59 -17.95 7.91
N LEU A 230 -4.44 -16.62 7.97
CA LEU A 230 -3.71 -15.87 6.96
C LEU A 230 -2.23 -16.23 6.97
N PHE A 231 -1.59 -16.26 8.13
CA PHE A 231 -0.20 -16.68 8.31
C PHE A 231 0.04 -18.11 7.85
N GLY A 232 -0.88 -19.02 8.15
CA GLY A 232 -0.83 -20.44 7.72
C GLY A 232 -0.89 -20.64 6.20
N THR A 233 -1.22 -19.61 5.40
CA THR A 233 -1.10 -19.69 3.94
C THR A 233 0.34 -19.53 3.45
N TYR A 234 1.22 -18.95 4.26
CA TYR A 234 2.61 -18.73 3.90
C TYR A 234 3.43 -20.02 4.08
N THR A 235 4.34 -20.27 3.15
CA THR A 235 5.32 -21.34 3.25
C THR A 235 6.71 -20.89 2.78
N GLY A 236 7.72 -21.13 3.62
CA GLY A 236 9.13 -20.95 3.27
C GLY A 236 9.78 -22.16 2.59
N LYS A 237 9.02 -23.25 2.36
CA LYS A 237 9.54 -24.52 1.83
C LYS A 237 10.30 -24.38 0.51
N TYR A 238 9.94 -23.41 -0.30
CA TYR A 238 10.49 -23.22 -1.66
C TYR A 238 11.50 -22.05 -1.76
N GLN A 239 11.83 -21.39 -0.64
CA GLN A 239 12.76 -20.25 -0.60
C GLN A 239 14.24 -20.63 -0.65
#